data_d8d37ad0e7b43a9f3b7309f297c7a2f3
#
_entry.id   d8d37ad0e7b43a9f3b7309f297c7a2f3
#
_cell.length_a   1.000
_cell.length_b   1.000
_cell.length_c   1.000
_cell.angle_alpha   90.00
_cell.angle_beta   90.00
_cell.angle_gamma   90.00
#
_symmetry.space_group_name_H-M   'P 1'
#
loop_
_entity.id
_entity.type
_entity.pdbx_description
1 polymer ?
#
loop_
_entity_poly.entity_id
_entity_poly.type
_entity_poly.pdbx_seq_one_letter_code
_entity_poly.pdbx_strand_id
1 'polypeptide(L)'
;YMIKLGSSAFISEASIACMMFLGNYVFIRHLGEDGVAAFSIACYFFPIIFMVYNAIAQSAQPIISYNFGAGQPERVRKTLHLAIRTALICGISFFILTVLCCQDIVSLFIDRSYAAFDIAVNGLPYFGVGFIFFAVNMIGIGYYQSVERGQRATIITLLRGVVFMLIGFFALPPVLGIPGIWLAVPLAELLTTFYIFGIYLKDRFIVCRR
;
A
#
# COMPACT_ATOMS: atom_id res chain seq x y z
N TYR A 1 23.73 7.48 10.57
CA TYR A 1 23.22 7.45 9.20
C TYR A 1 22.36 6.19 8.96
N MET A 2 22.88 4.98 9.31
CA MET A 2 22.17 3.69 9.14
C MET A 2 20.81 3.67 9.84
N ILE A 3 20.69 4.19 11.06
CA ILE A 3 19.41 4.27 11.80
C ILE A 3 18.38 5.11 11.04
N LYS A 4 18.79 6.23 10.43
CA LYS A 4 17.87 7.09 9.65
C LYS A 4 17.38 6.44 8.37
N LEU A 5 18.19 5.60 7.72
CA LEU A 5 17.75 4.84 6.54
C LEU A 5 16.87 3.64 6.92
N GLY A 6 17.28 2.92 7.98
CA GLY A 6 16.55 1.74 8.46
C GLY A 6 15.20 2.06 9.10
N SER A 7 15.02 3.28 9.63
CA SER A 7 13.76 3.67 10.27
C SER A 7 12.56 3.61 9.34
N SER A 8 12.70 4.00 8.07
CA SER A 8 11.58 3.93 7.12
C SER A 8 11.20 2.49 6.76
N ALA A 9 12.19 1.58 6.67
CA ALA A 9 11.94 0.16 6.45
C ALA A 9 11.24 -0.47 7.66
N PHE A 10 11.74 -0.21 8.87
CA PHE A 10 11.12 -0.67 10.10
C PHE A 10 9.66 -0.19 10.23
N ILE A 11 9.40 1.11 9.97
CA ILE A 11 8.04 1.66 10.01
C ILE A 11 7.15 1.06 8.92
N SER A 12 7.69 0.72 7.75
CA SER A 12 6.93 0.01 6.70
C SER A 12 6.45 -1.35 7.17
N GLU A 13 7.30 -2.15 7.79
CA GLU A 13 6.92 -3.45 8.36
C GLU A 13 5.96 -3.29 9.54
N ALA A 14 6.23 -2.36 10.45
CA ALA A 14 5.34 -2.06 11.58
C ALA A 14 3.96 -1.56 11.13
N SER A 15 3.84 -0.91 9.97
CA SER A 15 2.56 -0.45 9.44
C SER A 15 1.63 -1.59 9.04
N ILE A 16 2.17 -2.75 8.64
CA ILE A 16 1.36 -3.95 8.35
C ILE A 16 0.72 -4.46 9.65
N ALA A 17 1.49 -4.54 10.73
CA ALA A 17 0.98 -4.94 12.04
C ALA A 17 -0.08 -3.95 12.55
N CYS A 18 0.14 -2.65 12.34
CA CYS A 18 -0.82 -1.60 12.68
C CYS A 18 -2.13 -1.75 11.90
N MET A 19 -2.05 -2.01 10.60
CA MET A 19 -3.21 -2.28 9.74
C MET A 19 -4.00 -3.49 10.26
N MET A 20 -3.31 -4.59 10.56
CA MET A 20 -3.95 -5.81 11.07
C MET A 20 -4.65 -5.56 12.41
N PHE A 21 -3.98 -4.87 13.33
CA PHE A 21 -4.53 -4.55 14.65
C PHE A 21 -5.77 -3.64 14.56
N LEU A 22 -5.65 -2.52 13.84
CA LEU A 22 -6.75 -1.56 13.66
C LEU A 22 -7.92 -2.19 12.89
N GLY A 23 -7.61 -2.94 11.83
CA GLY A 23 -8.61 -3.64 11.04
C GLY A 23 -9.39 -4.63 11.91
N ASN A 24 -8.70 -5.53 12.61
CA ASN A 24 -9.34 -6.47 13.52
C ASN A 24 -10.24 -5.77 14.56
N TYR A 25 -9.76 -4.69 15.15
CA TYR A 25 -10.54 -3.92 16.14
C TYR A 25 -11.83 -3.34 15.51
N VAL A 26 -11.76 -2.79 14.31
CA VAL A 26 -12.92 -2.19 13.63
C VAL A 26 -13.88 -3.27 13.12
N PHE A 27 -13.35 -4.35 12.55
CA PHE A 27 -14.16 -5.46 12.05
C PHE A 27 -14.93 -6.17 13.17
N ILE A 28 -14.28 -6.46 14.30
CA ILE A 28 -14.97 -7.10 15.45
C ILE A 28 -16.09 -6.19 15.99
N ARG A 29 -15.86 -4.90 16.02
CA ARG A 29 -16.85 -3.93 16.54
C ARG A 29 -18.10 -3.81 15.68
N HIS A 30 -17.97 -3.96 14.34
CA HIS A 30 -19.06 -3.73 13.39
C HIS A 30 -19.69 -5.02 12.84
N LEU A 31 -18.93 -6.10 12.75
CA LEU A 31 -19.31 -7.34 12.09
C LEU A 31 -19.10 -8.57 12.96
N GLY A 32 -18.61 -8.42 14.21
CA GLY A 32 -18.36 -9.51 15.12
C GLY A 32 -17.25 -10.45 14.66
N GLU A 33 -17.29 -11.70 15.14
CA GLU A 33 -16.27 -12.72 14.86
C GLU A 33 -16.18 -13.09 13.37
N ASP A 34 -17.32 -13.17 12.68
CA ASP A 34 -17.39 -13.43 11.24
C ASP A 34 -16.70 -12.36 10.42
N GLY A 35 -16.81 -11.10 10.85
CA GLY A 35 -16.10 -9.98 10.24
C GLY A 35 -14.58 -10.10 10.38
N VAL A 36 -14.09 -10.48 11.54
CA VAL A 36 -12.65 -10.72 11.78
C VAL A 36 -12.16 -11.90 10.94
N ALA A 37 -12.91 -12.99 10.87
CA ALA A 37 -12.58 -14.13 10.03
C ALA A 37 -12.49 -13.74 8.56
N ALA A 38 -13.44 -12.94 8.05
CA ALA A 38 -13.42 -12.41 6.69
C ALA A 38 -12.21 -11.49 6.43
N PHE A 39 -11.89 -10.58 7.36
CA PHE A 39 -10.74 -9.67 7.23
C PHE A 39 -9.40 -10.41 7.29
N SER A 40 -9.33 -11.52 8.03
CA SER A 40 -8.11 -12.34 8.11
C SER A 40 -7.65 -12.83 6.74
N ILE A 41 -8.56 -13.07 5.79
CA ILE A 41 -8.20 -13.42 4.41
C ILE A 41 -7.43 -12.29 3.74
N ALA A 42 -7.91 -11.05 3.86
CA ALA A 42 -7.18 -9.87 3.34
C ALA A 42 -5.80 -9.74 4.01
N CYS A 43 -5.69 -10.03 5.31
CA CYS A 43 -4.43 -10.02 6.05
C CYS A 43 -3.43 -11.07 5.55
N TYR A 44 -3.87 -12.22 5.04
CA TYR A 44 -2.98 -13.22 4.43
C TYR A 44 -2.53 -12.83 3.03
N PHE A 45 -3.38 -12.16 2.26
CA PHE A 45 -3.04 -11.71 0.91
C PHE A 45 -2.13 -10.50 0.88
N PHE A 46 -2.34 -9.55 1.77
CA PHE A 46 -1.61 -8.28 1.77
C PHE A 46 -0.09 -8.43 1.85
N PRO A 47 0.49 -9.28 2.73
CA PRO A 47 1.94 -9.50 2.76
C PRO A 47 2.52 -10.05 1.45
N ILE A 48 1.80 -10.92 0.76
CA ILE A 48 2.25 -11.48 -0.53
C ILE A 48 2.37 -10.35 -1.57
N ILE A 49 1.36 -9.52 -1.66
CA ILE A 49 1.33 -8.35 -2.56
C ILE A 49 2.42 -7.33 -2.19
N PHE A 50 2.59 -7.10 -0.87
CA PHE A 50 3.67 -6.26 -0.34
C PHE A 50 5.04 -6.77 -0.78
N MET A 51 5.31 -8.08 -0.69
CA MET A 51 6.59 -8.67 -1.11
C MET A 51 6.88 -8.42 -2.59
N VAL A 52 5.88 -8.54 -3.47
CA VAL A 52 6.05 -8.26 -4.91
C VAL A 52 6.43 -6.80 -5.16
N TYR A 53 5.72 -5.86 -4.56
CA TYR A 53 6.06 -4.43 -4.75
C TYR A 53 7.38 -4.05 -4.12
N ASN A 54 7.71 -4.64 -2.97
CA ASN A 54 8.98 -4.44 -2.30
C ASN A 54 10.14 -4.97 -3.16
N ALA A 55 9.98 -6.14 -3.80
CA ALA A 55 10.96 -6.69 -4.73
C ALA A 55 11.20 -5.77 -5.93
N ILE A 56 10.14 -5.22 -6.54
CA ILE A 56 10.25 -4.25 -7.64
C ILE A 56 10.97 -2.99 -7.16
N ALA A 57 10.61 -2.45 -6.01
CA ALA A 57 11.24 -1.27 -5.43
C ALA A 57 12.73 -1.52 -5.16
N GLN A 58 13.08 -2.62 -4.50
CA GLN A 58 14.47 -2.98 -4.18
C GLN A 58 15.31 -3.24 -5.43
N SER A 59 14.74 -3.78 -6.49
CA SER A 59 15.44 -3.97 -7.78
C SER A 59 15.75 -2.63 -8.45
N ALA A 60 14.87 -1.64 -8.32
CA ALA A 60 15.07 -0.31 -8.88
C ALA A 60 16.04 0.56 -8.06
N GLN A 61 16.12 0.37 -6.75
CA GLN A 61 16.92 1.19 -5.82
C GLN A 61 18.40 1.32 -6.21
N PRO A 62 19.16 0.23 -6.46
CA PRO A 62 20.58 0.34 -6.81
C PRO A 62 20.79 1.10 -8.12
N ILE A 63 19.92 0.90 -9.11
CA ILE A 63 19.99 1.59 -10.41
C ILE A 63 19.73 3.09 -10.22
N ILE A 64 18.72 3.44 -9.44
CA ILE A 64 18.38 4.84 -9.15
C ILE A 64 19.52 5.51 -8.38
N SER A 65 20.02 4.88 -7.30
CA SER A 65 21.08 5.42 -6.46
C SER A 65 22.38 5.65 -7.25
N TYR A 66 22.79 4.67 -8.07
CA TYR A 66 23.99 4.79 -8.89
C TYR A 66 23.89 5.95 -9.90
N ASN A 67 22.77 6.03 -10.65
CA ASN A 67 22.57 7.07 -11.65
C ASN A 67 22.36 8.45 -11.00
N PHE A 68 21.77 8.49 -9.79
CA PHE A 68 21.64 9.73 -9.02
C PHE A 68 23.01 10.26 -8.59
N GLY A 69 23.90 9.39 -8.04
CA GLY A 69 25.26 9.74 -7.67
C GLY A 69 26.14 10.13 -8.89
N ALA A 70 25.88 9.54 -10.04
CA ALA A 70 26.56 9.87 -11.31
C ALA A 70 26.02 11.13 -12.00
N GLY A 71 25.04 11.84 -11.41
CA GLY A 71 24.46 13.06 -11.99
C GLY A 71 23.66 12.82 -13.28
N GLN A 72 23.04 11.64 -13.44
CA GLN A 72 22.30 11.27 -14.65
C GLN A 72 20.77 11.24 -14.42
N PRO A 73 20.10 12.41 -14.32
CA PRO A 73 18.69 12.51 -13.95
C PRO A 73 17.75 11.82 -14.95
N GLU A 74 18.09 11.78 -16.22
CA GLU A 74 17.29 11.11 -17.25
C GLU A 74 17.21 9.59 -17.02
N ARG A 75 18.31 8.96 -16.61
CA ARG A 75 18.33 7.54 -16.29
C ARG A 75 17.58 7.24 -15.01
N VAL A 76 17.70 8.08 -13.99
CA VAL A 76 16.90 8.00 -12.76
C VAL A 76 15.40 8.03 -13.11
N ARG A 77 14.99 8.98 -13.94
CA ARG A 77 13.60 9.13 -14.37
C ARG A 77 13.09 7.91 -15.17
N LYS A 78 13.89 7.42 -16.12
CA LYS A 78 13.53 6.22 -16.89
C LYS A 78 13.34 5.00 -16.00
N THR A 79 14.25 4.77 -15.06
CA THR A 79 14.16 3.66 -14.10
C THR A 79 12.92 3.80 -13.21
N LEU A 80 12.66 5.00 -12.67
CA LEU A 80 11.47 5.27 -11.88
C LEU A 80 10.17 4.98 -12.65
N HIS A 81 10.07 5.47 -13.91
CA HIS A 81 8.88 5.21 -14.72
C HIS A 81 8.70 3.72 -15.04
N LEU A 82 9.80 3.01 -15.31
CA LEU A 82 9.75 1.56 -15.56
C LEU A 82 9.26 0.84 -14.32
N ALA A 83 9.81 1.14 -13.14
CA ALA A 83 9.40 0.54 -11.88
C ALA A 83 7.91 0.81 -11.57
N ILE A 84 7.44 2.06 -11.75
CA ILE A 84 6.02 2.41 -11.56
C ILE A 84 5.13 1.64 -12.54
N ARG A 85 5.49 1.56 -13.83
CA ARG A 85 4.71 0.81 -14.82
C ARG A 85 4.62 -0.67 -14.47
N THR A 86 5.73 -1.30 -14.12
CA THR A 86 5.77 -2.71 -13.72
C THR A 86 4.89 -2.94 -12.48
N ALA A 87 5.04 -2.10 -11.45
CA ALA A 87 4.25 -2.20 -10.23
C ALA A 87 2.74 -1.98 -10.49
N LEU A 88 2.37 -1.02 -11.36
CA LEU A 88 0.97 -0.79 -11.75
C LEU A 88 0.39 -1.98 -12.51
N ILE A 89 1.14 -2.59 -13.44
CA ILE A 89 0.69 -3.80 -14.14
C ILE A 89 0.40 -4.92 -13.13
N CYS A 90 1.32 -5.15 -12.18
CA CYS A 90 1.09 -6.12 -11.09
C CYS A 90 -0.13 -5.74 -10.24
N GLY A 91 -0.27 -4.46 -9.87
CA GLY A 91 -1.39 -3.98 -9.06
C GLY A 91 -2.74 -4.16 -9.71
N ILE A 92 -2.83 -3.82 -11.00
CA ILE A 92 -4.04 -4.03 -11.79
C ILE A 92 -4.31 -5.53 -11.94
N SER A 93 -3.29 -6.35 -12.18
CA SER A 93 -3.44 -7.81 -12.27
C SER A 93 -3.94 -8.41 -10.97
N PHE A 94 -3.40 -8.00 -9.81
CA PHE A 94 -3.88 -8.44 -8.51
C PHE A 94 -5.32 -7.99 -8.24
N PHE A 95 -5.66 -6.77 -8.60
CA PHE A 95 -7.04 -6.28 -8.47
C PHE A 95 -8.01 -7.09 -9.33
N ILE A 96 -7.69 -7.31 -10.62
CA ILE A 96 -8.52 -8.12 -11.52
C ILE A 96 -8.66 -9.55 -10.99
N LEU A 97 -7.56 -10.17 -10.55
CA LEU A 97 -7.58 -11.51 -9.98
C LEU A 97 -8.48 -11.57 -8.73
N THR A 98 -8.38 -10.55 -7.85
CA THR A 98 -9.22 -10.47 -6.66
C THR A 98 -10.69 -10.34 -7.01
N VAL A 99 -11.04 -9.58 -8.06
CA VAL A 99 -12.45 -9.41 -8.48
C VAL A 99 -12.99 -10.67 -9.17
N LEU A 100 -12.22 -11.24 -10.10
CA LEU A 100 -12.69 -12.39 -10.92
C LEU A 100 -12.70 -13.70 -10.14
N CYS A 101 -11.70 -13.94 -9.29
CA CYS A 101 -11.52 -15.19 -8.57
C CYS A 101 -11.87 -15.06 -7.08
N CYS A 102 -12.64 -14.02 -6.68
CA CYS A 102 -12.92 -13.72 -5.28
C CYS A 102 -13.50 -14.91 -4.52
N GLN A 103 -14.51 -15.58 -5.10
CA GLN A 103 -15.16 -16.74 -4.47
C GLN A 103 -14.21 -17.92 -4.30
N ASP A 104 -13.39 -18.20 -5.32
CA ASP A 104 -12.43 -19.30 -5.28
C ASP A 104 -11.33 -19.01 -4.26
N ILE A 105 -10.82 -17.77 -4.25
CA ILE A 105 -9.83 -17.32 -3.27
C ILE A 105 -10.36 -17.48 -1.85
N VAL A 106 -11.56 -16.99 -1.57
CA VAL A 106 -12.17 -17.06 -0.24
C VAL A 106 -12.45 -18.51 0.16
N SER A 107 -12.89 -19.35 -0.79
CA SER A 107 -13.19 -20.78 -0.53
C SER A 107 -11.96 -21.62 -0.14
N LEU A 108 -10.74 -21.14 -0.41
CA LEU A 108 -9.51 -21.79 0.06
C LEU A 108 -9.30 -21.66 1.58
N PHE A 109 -9.92 -20.66 2.20
CA PHE A 109 -9.73 -20.32 3.62
C PHE A 109 -10.96 -20.59 4.48
N ILE A 110 -12.15 -20.36 3.92
CA ILE A 110 -13.43 -20.45 4.64
C ILE A 110 -14.43 -21.22 3.78
N ASP A 111 -15.13 -22.17 4.41
CA ASP A 111 -16.19 -22.91 3.76
C ASP A 111 -17.38 -21.99 3.43
N ARG A 112 -18.04 -22.23 2.31
CA ARG A 112 -19.16 -21.43 1.78
C ARG A 112 -20.39 -21.41 2.69
N SER A 113 -20.47 -22.31 3.67
CA SER A 113 -21.56 -22.37 4.64
C SER A 113 -21.48 -21.34 5.77
N TYR A 114 -20.32 -20.69 5.95
CA TYR A 114 -20.13 -19.70 7.01
C TYR A 114 -20.50 -18.29 6.56
N ALA A 115 -21.09 -17.49 7.45
CA ALA A 115 -21.43 -16.09 7.18
C ALA A 115 -20.21 -15.23 6.82
N ALA A 116 -19.04 -15.56 7.36
CA ALA A 116 -17.77 -14.93 7.05
C ALA A 116 -17.40 -15.04 5.56
N PHE A 117 -17.85 -16.09 4.84
CA PHE A 117 -17.62 -16.24 3.40
C PHE A 117 -18.26 -15.11 2.61
N ASP A 118 -19.54 -14.84 2.83
CA ASP A 118 -20.27 -13.79 2.12
C ASP A 118 -19.71 -12.39 2.44
N ILE A 119 -19.33 -12.17 3.70
CA ILE A 119 -18.68 -10.90 4.12
C ILE A 119 -17.35 -10.69 3.38
N ALA A 120 -16.54 -11.76 3.26
CA ALA A 120 -15.26 -11.68 2.57
C ALA A 120 -15.42 -11.50 1.05
N VAL A 121 -16.32 -12.26 0.41
CA VAL A 121 -16.57 -12.16 -1.04
C VAL A 121 -17.08 -10.78 -1.43
N ASN A 122 -17.96 -10.19 -0.63
CA ASN A 122 -18.49 -8.85 -0.90
C ASN A 122 -17.48 -7.74 -0.55
N GLY A 123 -16.58 -7.97 0.39
CA GLY A 123 -15.65 -6.96 0.89
C GLY A 123 -14.30 -6.93 0.18
N LEU A 124 -13.76 -8.08 -0.18
CA LEU A 124 -12.42 -8.21 -0.73
C LEU A 124 -12.19 -7.41 -2.03
N PRO A 125 -13.18 -7.28 -2.96
CA PRO A 125 -13.05 -6.41 -4.12
C PRO A 125 -12.83 -4.94 -3.77
N TYR A 126 -13.49 -4.42 -2.74
CA TYR A 126 -13.25 -3.05 -2.26
C TYR A 126 -11.84 -2.89 -1.73
N PHE A 127 -11.36 -3.85 -0.94
CA PHE A 127 -9.99 -3.85 -0.44
C PHE A 127 -8.95 -3.92 -1.57
N GLY A 128 -9.23 -4.70 -2.61
CA GLY A 128 -8.38 -4.89 -3.78
C GLY A 128 -8.08 -3.60 -4.56
N VAL A 129 -8.99 -2.61 -4.54
CA VAL A 129 -8.75 -1.29 -5.16
C VAL A 129 -7.46 -0.65 -4.60
N GLY A 130 -7.15 -0.89 -3.33
CA GLY A 130 -5.94 -0.40 -2.68
C GLY A 130 -4.65 -0.89 -3.31
N PHE A 131 -4.63 -2.05 -3.95
CA PHE A 131 -3.42 -2.63 -4.55
C PHE A 131 -2.80 -1.75 -5.63
N ILE A 132 -3.63 -1.04 -6.40
CA ILE A 132 -3.17 -0.14 -7.47
C ILE A 132 -2.41 1.05 -6.88
N PHE A 133 -2.96 1.68 -5.84
CA PHE A 133 -2.32 2.82 -5.17
C PHE A 133 -1.11 2.39 -4.35
N PHE A 134 -1.20 1.23 -3.71
CA PHE A 134 -0.10 0.64 -2.94
C PHE A 134 1.14 0.40 -3.81
N ALA A 135 0.96 -0.06 -5.06
CA ALA A 135 2.04 -0.22 -6.02
C ALA A 135 2.84 1.08 -6.22
N VAL A 136 2.13 2.20 -6.46
CA VAL A 136 2.77 3.53 -6.66
C VAL A 136 3.48 3.99 -5.39
N ASN A 137 2.86 3.79 -4.23
CA ASN A 137 3.40 4.23 -2.95
C ASN A 137 4.69 3.51 -2.58
N MET A 138 4.77 2.20 -2.80
CA MET A 138 5.98 1.41 -2.53
C MET A 138 7.16 1.86 -3.40
N ILE A 139 6.92 2.08 -4.69
CA ILE A 139 7.96 2.60 -5.59
C ILE A 139 8.35 4.04 -5.21
N GLY A 140 7.39 4.88 -4.82
CA GLY A 140 7.66 6.25 -4.35
C GLY A 140 8.54 6.28 -3.09
N ILE A 141 8.26 5.43 -2.09
CA ILE A 141 9.08 5.29 -0.89
C ILE A 141 10.50 4.85 -1.27
N GLY A 142 10.63 3.80 -2.09
CA GLY A 142 11.92 3.30 -2.59
C GLY A 142 12.71 4.37 -3.36
N TYR A 143 12.04 5.19 -4.16
CA TYR A 143 12.66 6.32 -4.86
C TYR A 143 13.26 7.33 -3.89
N TYR A 144 12.50 7.79 -2.87
CA TYR A 144 13.02 8.77 -1.90
C TYR A 144 14.16 8.21 -1.04
N GLN A 145 14.17 6.90 -0.78
CA GLN A 145 15.32 6.24 -0.13
C GLN A 145 16.56 6.28 -1.04
N SER A 146 16.39 6.04 -2.34
CA SER A 146 17.48 5.95 -3.32
C SER A 146 18.14 7.29 -3.62
N VAL A 147 17.42 8.41 -3.50
CA VAL A 147 17.93 9.77 -3.75
C VAL A 147 18.32 10.51 -2.46
N GLU A 148 18.72 9.75 -1.43
CA GLU A 148 19.19 10.24 -0.12
C GLU A 148 18.19 11.12 0.66
N ARG A 149 16.90 11.04 0.32
CA ARG A 149 15.83 11.77 1.02
C ARG A 149 15.08 10.86 1.98
N GLY A 150 15.81 10.10 2.81
CA GLY A 150 15.27 9.12 3.75
C GLY A 150 14.21 9.68 4.72
N GLN A 151 14.35 10.93 5.16
CA GLN A 151 13.34 11.59 6.00
C GLN A 151 11.97 11.67 5.31
N ARG A 152 11.94 11.93 4.00
CA ARG A 152 10.68 11.96 3.24
C ARG A 152 10.07 10.58 3.13
N ALA A 153 10.90 9.56 2.87
CA ALA A 153 10.46 8.17 2.86
C ALA A 153 9.82 7.80 4.21
N THR A 154 10.44 8.18 5.32
CA THR A 154 9.91 7.94 6.66
C THR A 154 8.58 8.66 6.89
N ILE A 155 8.46 9.93 6.50
CA ILE A 155 7.20 10.70 6.63
C ILE A 155 6.09 10.06 5.80
N ILE A 156 6.36 9.69 4.54
CA ILE A 156 5.39 9.03 3.67
C ILE A 156 4.92 7.73 4.30
N THR A 157 5.84 6.92 4.82
CA THR A 157 5.52 5.64 5.45
C THR A 157 4.69 5.81 6.72
N LEU A 158 5.00 6.81 7.56
CA LEU A 158 4.21 7.14 8.76
C LEU A 158 2.80 7.63 8.40
N LEU A 159 2.68 8.54 7.44
CA LEU A 159 1.39 9.03 6.98
C LEU A 159 0.53 7.88 6.45
N ARG A 160 1.10 7.03 5.61
CA ARG A 160 0.41 5.88 5.03
C ARG A 160 -0.02 4.87 6.09
N GLY A 161 0.95 4.41 6.89
CA GLY A 161 0.77 3.26 7.79
C GLY A 161 0.05 3.58 9.09
N VAL A 162 0.00 4.85 9.50
CA VAL A 162 -0.63 5.26 10.76
C VAL A 162 -1.70 6.30 10.51
N VAL A 163 -1.33 7.50 10.03
CA VAL A 163 -2.26 8.64 10.00
C VAL A 163 -3.44 8.40 9.07
N PHE A 164 -3.19 8.09 7.81
CA PHE A 164 -4.26 7.88 6.84
C PHE A 164 -5.03 6.59 7.08
N MET A 165 -4.38 5.58 7.66
CA MET A 165 -5.02 4.35 8.09
C MET A 165 -6.04 4.60 9.21
N LEU A 166 -5.65 5.38 10.24
CA LEU A 166 -6.57 5.81 11.30
C LEU A 166 -7.74 6.60 10.73
N ILE A 167 -7.47 7.57 9.84
CA ILE A 167 -8.53 8.35 9.18
C ILE A 167 -9.48 7.41 8.42
N GLY A 168 -8.95 6.46 7.63
CA GLY A 168 -9.75 5.50 6.89
C GLY A 168 -10.67 4.67 7.79
N PHE A 169 -10.12 4.02 8.81
CA PHE A 169 -10.87 3.14 9.69
C PHE A 169 -11.87 3.84 10.63
N PHE A 170 -11.66 5.11 10.94
CA PHE A 170 -12.58 5.84 11.83
C PHE A 170 -13.54 6.78 11.09
N ALA A 171 -13.16 7.34 9.92
CA ALA A 171 -13.99 8.28 9.19
C ALA A 171 -14.93 7.60 8.17
N LEU A 172 -14.53 6.48 7.54
CA LEU A 172 -15.35 5.85 6.50
C LEU A 172 -16.53 5.02 7.03
N PRO A 173 -16.40 4.21 8.09
CA PRO A 173 -17.49 3.36 8.56
C PRO A 173 -18.75 4.12 8.95
N PRO A 174 -18.69 5.31 9.62
CA PRO A 174 -19.87 6.11 9.92
C PRO A 174 -20.61 6.64 8.68
N VAL A 175 -19.91 6.81 7.55
CA VAL A 175 -20.45 7.41 6.32
C VAL A 175 -20.94 6.33 5.34
N LEU A 176 -20.18 5.27 5.16
CA LEU A 176 -20.40 4.25 4.14
C LEU A 176 -20.81 2.88 4.71
N GLY A 177 -20.85 2.73 6.05
CA GLY A 177 -21.16 1.45 6.69
C GLY A 177 -20.10 0.38 6.41
N ILE A 178 -20.55 -0.86 6.13
CA ILE A 178 -19.68 -2.01 5.89
C ILE A 178 -18.69 -1.80 4.72
N PRO A 179 -19.08 -1.30 3.54
CA PRO A 179 -18.14 -0.95 2.48
C PRO A 179 -17.05 0.03 2.93
N GLY A 180 -17.39 0.96 3.85
CA GLY A 180 -16.43 1.92 4.40
C GLY A 180 -15.30 1.27 5.18
N ILE A 181 -15.57 0.15 5.87
CA ILE A 181 -14.54 -0.59 6.61
C ILE A 181 -13.52 -1.20 5.62
N TRP A 182 -13.99 -1.80 4.55
CA TRP A 182 -13.14 -2.38 3.51
C TRP A 182 -12.37 -1.34 2.69
N LEU A 183 -12.94 -0.16 2.48
CA LEU A 183 -12.33 0.96 1.77
C LEU A 183 -11.34 1.76 2.60
N ALA A 184 -11.20 1.49 3.90
CA ALA A 184 -10.29 2.22 4.78
C ALA A 184 -8.83 2.14 4.31
N VAL A 185 -8.36 0.95 3.95
CA VAL A 185 -6.99 0.74 3.43
C VAL A 185 -6.81 1.38 2.05
N PRO A 186 -7.69 1.16 1.06
CA PRO A 186 -7.64 1.87 -0.22
C PRO A 186 -7.61 3.39 -0.10
N LEU A 187 -8.39 3.98 0.80
CA LEU A 187 -8.37 5.43 1.03
C LEU A 187 -7.00 5.89 1.56
N ALA A 188 -6.42 5.17 2.53
CA ALA A 188 -5.10 5.50 3.05
C ALA A 188 -4.03 5.47 1.95
N GLU A 189 -4.08 4.46 1.09
CA GLU A 189 -3.17 4.34 -0.05
C GLU A 189 -3.38 5.45 -1.08
N LEU A 190 -4.63 5.80 -1.39
CA LEU A 190 -4.98 6.89 -2.30
C LEU A 190 -4.46 8.24 -1.79
N LEU A 191 -4.72 8.58 -0.53
CA LEU A 191 -4.23 9.82 0.09
C LEU A 191 -2.71 9.89 0.07
N THR A 192 -2.04 8.76 0.32
CA THR A 192 -0.58 8.66 0.23
C THR A 192 -0.08 8.93 -1.19
N THR A 193 -0.76 8.37 -2.19
CA THR A 193 -0.41 8.59 -3.62
C THR A 193 -0.49 10.09 -3.97
N PHE A 194 -1.55 10.77 -3.55
CA PHE A 194 -1.67 12.23 -3.76
C PHE A 194 -0.56 13.02 -3.04
N TYR A 195 -0.22 12.61 -1.81
CA TYR A 195 0.87 13.24 -1.07
C TYR A 195 2.24 13.06 -1.77
N ILE A 196 2.55 11.84 -2.22
CA ILE A 196 3.79 11.55 -2.98
C ILE A 196 3.83 12.37 -4.26
N PHE A 197 2.72 12.43 -5.01
CA PHE A 197 2.64 13.19 -6.24
C PHE A 197 2.86 14.68 -6.01
N GLY A 198 2.25 15.25 -4.97
CA GLY A 198 2.44 16.65 -4.58
C GLY A 198 3.90 16.99 -4.25
N ILE A 199 4.58 16.13 -3.47
CA ILE A 199 6.00 16.33 -3.16
C ILE A 199 6.86 16.19 -4.41
N TYR A 200 6.58 15.18 -5.25
CA TYR A 200 7.34 14.95 -6.47
C TYR A 200 7.27 16.14 -7.43
N LEU A 201 6.09 16.72 -7.61
CA LEU A 201 5.92 17.95 -8.42
C LEU A 201 6.72 19.11 -7.83
N LYS A 202 6.64 19.35 -6.52
CA LYS A 202 7.40 20.39 -5.84
C LYS A 202 8.91 20.22 -6.04
N ASP A 203 9.41 19.01 -5.95
CA ASP A 203 10.84 18.72 -6.14
C ASP A 203 11.29 18.97 -7.58
N ARG A 204 10.47 18.63 -8.55
CA ARG A 204 10.75 18.87 -9.96
C ARG A 204 10.92 20.37 -10.26
N PHE A 205 10.09 21.23 -9.65
CA PHE A 205 10.20 22.68 -9.80
C PHE A 205 11.47 23.25 -9.15
N ILE A 206 11.97 22.63 -8.06
CA ILE A 206 13.20 23.08 -7.38
C ILE A 206 14.44 22.66 -8.17
N VAL A 207 14.46 21.46 -8.76
CA VAL A 207 15.59 20.95 -9.55
C VAL A 207 15.74 21.67 -10.90
N CYS A 208 14.64 22.12 -11.51
CA CYS A 208 14.69 22.94 -12.74
C CYS A 208 15.17 24.38 -12.51
N ARG A 209 15.32 24.83 -11.26
CA ARG A 209 15.81 26.18 -10.91
C ARG A 209 17.31 26.21 -10.52
N ARG A 210 17.99 25.09 -10.49
CA ARG A 210 19.44 24.97 -10.32
C ARG A 210 20.09 24.48 -11.61
#